data_83d7401ab685a99ba97084e91443ff65
#
_entry.id   83d7401ab685a99ba97084e91443ff65
#
_cell.length_a   1.000
_cell.length_b   1.000
_cell.length_c   1.000
_cell.angle_alpha   90.00
_cell.angle_beta   90.00
_cell.angle_gamma   90.00
#
_symmetry.space_group_name_H-M   'P 1'
#
loop_
_entity.id
_entity.type
_entity.pdbx_description
1 polymer ?
#
loop_
_entity_poly.entity_id
_entity_poly.type
_entity_poly.pdbx_seq_one_letter_code
_entity_poly.pdbx_strand_id
1 'polypeptide(L)'
;MNVLSTNKDNKDLPVMIFRNAFDSGISYSTTISHKNINGEYENAFINVRFKKNVDVENKQQIIIKDAWLDFYQNKDGKDVFYIFINDFDKVK
;
A
#
# COMPACT_ATOMS: atom_id res chain seq x y z
N MET A 1 -10.27 1.24 10.68
CA MET A 1 -9.03 0.92 11.41
C MET A 1 -7.83 1.25 10.55
N ASN A 2 -6.88 1.96 11.09
CA ASN A 2 -5.67 2.29 10.34
C ASN A 2 -4.63 1.20 10.57
N VAL A 3 -4.40 0.34 9.58
CA VAL A 3 -3.49 -0.79 9.70
C VAL A 3 -2.04 -0.41 9.42
N LEU A 4 -1.80 0.77 8.88
CA LEU A 4 -0.45 1.21 8.55
C LEU A 4 0.14 2.16 9.58
N SER A 5 -0.65 2.60 10.54
CA SER A 5 -0.15 3.37 11.66
C SER A 5 0.36 2.45 12.78
N THR A 6 0.92 1.33 12.38
CA THR A 6 1.43 0.35 13.34
C THR A 6 2.76 0.77 13.93
N ASN A 7 3.32 1.85 13.47
CA ASN A 7 4.55 2.37 14.03
C ASN A 7 4.23 3.02 15.37
N LYS A 8 4.24 2.20 16.41
CA LYS A 8 3.88 2.62 17.77
C LYS A 8 4.76 3.70 18.34
N ASP A 9 5.93 3.88 17.77
CA ASP A 9 6.87 4.90 18.21
C ASP A 9 6.62 6.24 17.53
N ASN A 10 5.52 6.36 16.80
CA ASN A 10 5.12 7.57 16.08
C ASN A 10 6.18 8.08 15.11
N LYS A 11 6.97 7.18 14.58
CA LYS A 11 7.93 7.52 13.55
C LYS A 11 7.31 7.27 12.20
N ASP A 12 7.25 8.30 11.39
CA ASP A 12 6.74 8.19 10.04
C ASP A 12 7.81 7.51 9.18
N LEU A 13 7.60 6.26 8.86
CA LEU A 13 8.51 5.51 8.00
C LEU A 13 8.06 5.61 6.55
N PRO A 14 8.99 5.95 5.64
CA PRO A 14 8.64 5.97 4.23
C PRO A 14 8.32 4.57 3.71
N VAL A 15 7.34 4.50 2.83
CA VAL A 15 7.07 3.29 2.05
C VAL A 15 7.26 3.62 0.58
N MET A 16 7.70 2.62 -0.18
CA MET A 16 7.92 2.78 -1.61
C MET A 16 6.67 2.36 -2.37
N ILE A 17 6.23 3.23 -3.27
CA ILE A 17 5.08 2.96 -4.13
C ILE A 17 5.59 2.56 -5.50
N PHE A 18 5.09 1.44 -6.01
CA PHE A 18 5.36 0.97 -7.36
C PHE A 18 4.19 1.34 -8.25
N ARG A 19 4.50 1.91 -9.40
CA ARG A 19 3.50 2.32 -10.38
C ARG A 19 3.57 1.36 -11.55
N ASN A 20 2.43 0.76 -11.86
CA ASN A 20 2.30 -0.18 -12.96
C ASN A 20 1.34 0.40 -14.00
N ALA A 21 1.81 0.53 -15.22
CA ALA A 21 0.99 1.03 -16.33
C ALA A 21 0.48 -0.15 -17.17
N PHE A 22 -0.81 -0.22 -17.33
CA PHE A 22 -1.49 -1.22 -18.13
C PHE A 22 -2.34 -0.54 -19.19
N ASP A 23 -2.78 -1.29 -20.18
CA ASP A 23 -3.71 -0.76 -21.20
C ASP A 23 -5.01 -0.26 -20.57
N SER A 24 -5.43 -0.89 -19.48
CA SER A 24 -6.65 -0.52 -18.75
C SER A 24 -6.46 0.67 -17.81
N GLY A 25 -5.24 1.15 -17.62
CA GLY A 25 -4.95 2.27 -16.74
C GLY A 25 -3.72 2.04 -15.88
N ILE A 26 -3.61 2.83 -14.82
CA ILE A 26 -2.48 2.80 -13.91
C ILE A 26 -2.93 2.17 -12.60
N SER A 27 -2.12 1.27 -12.06
CA SER A 27 -2.32 0.74 -10.74
C SER A 27 -1.08 0.98 -9.88
N TYR A 28 -1.28 0.99 -8.57
CA TYR A 28 -0.21 1.17 -7.61
C TYR A 28 -0.13 -0.03 -6.68
N SER A 29 1.08 -0.30 -6.21
CA SER A 29 1.33 -1.35 -5.24
C SER A 29 2.46 -0.92 -4.31
N THR A 30 2.56 -1.63 -3.19
CA THR A 30 3.68 -1.46 -2.27
C THR A 30 4.06 -2.83 -1.73
N THR A 31 5.17 -2.89 -1.03
CA THR A 31 5.58 -4.11 -0.35
C THR A 31 5.29 -3.99 1.13
N ILE A 32 4.90 -5.10 1.73
CA ILE A 32 4.77 -5.22 3.17
C ILE A 32 5.66 -6.35 3.64
N SER A 33 6.20 -6.19 4.84
CA SER A 33 6.97 -7.25 5.48
C SER A 33 6.08 -7.94 6.50
N HIS A 34 6.12 -9.26 6.50
CA HIS A 34 5.40 -10.02 7.50
C HIS A 34 6.26 -11.18 7.98
N LYS A 35 5.96 -11.65 9.17
CA LYS A 35 6.66 -12.76 9.77
C LYS A 35 5.94 -14.06 9.38
N ASN A 36 6.67 -15.00 8.81
CA ASN A 36 6.09 -16.28 8.45
C ASN A 36 6.04 -17.20 9.68
N ILE A 37 5.53 -18.41 9.47
CA ILE A 37 5.36 -19.40 10.54
C ILE A 37 6.71 -19.81 11.17
N ASN A 38 7.79 -19.70 10.43
CA ASN A 38 9.14 -20.04 10.91
C ASN A 38 9.84 -18.88 11.62
N GLY A 39 9.15 -17.74 11.75
CA GLY A 39 9.74 -16.55 12.36
C GLY A 39 10.61 -15.71 11.44
N GLU A 40 10.66 -16.03 10.17
CA GLU A 40 11.42 -15.27 9.18
C GLU A 40 10.55 -14.19 8.56
N TYR A 41 11.18 -13.07 8.18
CA TYR A 41 10.45 -11.99 7.50
C TYR A 41 10.41 -12.25 6.00
N GLU A 42 9.22 -12.07 5.45
CA GLU A 42 8.98 -12.16 4.01
C GLU A 42 8.36 -10.86 3.53
N ASN A 43 8.65 -10.50 2.29
CA ASN A 43 8.04 -9.35 1.63
C ASN A 43 6.96 -9.82 0.66
N ALA A 44 5.85 -9.14 0.67
CA ALA A 44 4.76 -9.39 -0.27
C ALA A 44 4.30 -8.08 -0.89
N PHE A 45 3.82 -8.15 -2.13
CA PHE A 45 3.20 -7.01 -2.78
C PHE A 45 1.73 -6.95 -2.41
N ILE A 46 1.24 -5.75 -2.20
CA ILE A 46 -0.18 -5.50 -1.97
C ILE A 46 -0.60 -4.30 -2.81
N ASN A 47 -1.80 -4.36 -3.37
CA ASN A 47 -2.37 -3.27 -4.14
C ASN A 47 -2.63 -2.06 -3.25
N VAL A 48 -2.45 -0.87 -3.85
CA VAL A 48 -2.66 0.40 -3.16
C VAL A 48 -3.64 1.23 -3.97
N ARG A 49 -4.59 1.84 -3.28
CA ARG A 49 -5.50 2.82 -3.86
C ARG A 49 -5.41 4.12 -3.08
N PHE A 50 -5.48 5.23 -3.79
CA PHE A 50 -5.47 6.55 -3.19
C PHE A 50 -6.87 7.15 -3.23
N LYS A 51 -7.21 7.92 -2.21
CA LYS A 51 -8.52 8.57 -2.12
C LYS A 51 -8.79 9.52 -3.28
N LYS A 52 -7.76 10.21 -3.75
CA LYS A 52 -7.86 11.18 -4.84
C LYS A 52 -7.01 10.72 -6.01
N ASN A 53 -7.30 11.24 -7.18
CA ASN A 53 -6.39 11.08 -8.31
C ASN A 53 -5.07 11.74 -7.95
N VAL A 54 -4.05 10.94 -7.81
CA VAL A 54 -2.72 11.40 -7.47
C VAL A 54 -1.76 10.95 -8.56
N ASP A 55 -0.72 11.72 -8.77
CA ASP A 55 0.34 11.38 -9.68
C ASP A 55 1.57 11.00 -8.84
N VAL A 56 1.75 9.71 -8.66
CA VAL A 56 2.89 9.17 -7.92
C VAL A 56 3.78 8.45 -8.91
N GLU A 57 5.05 8.80 -8.90
CA GLU A 57 6.03 8.18 -9.78
C GLU A 57 6.36 6.76 -9.33
N ASN A 58 6.87 5.97 -10.26
CA ASN A 58 7.35 4.63 -9.92
C ASN A 58 8.53 4.74 -8.95
N LYS A 59 8.49 3.92 -7.90
CA LYS A 59 9.48 3.91 -6.83
C LYS A 59 9.52 5.21 -6.01
N GLN A 60 8.41 5.95 -6.03
CA GLN A 60 8.27 7.12 -5.18
C GLN A 60 8.11 6.69 -3.72
N GLN A 61 8.86 7.30 -2.83
CA GLN A 61 8.67 7.11 -1.39
C GLN A 61 7.64 8.09 -0.87
N ILE A 62 6.76 7.59 -0.03
CA ILE A 62 5.74 8.41 0.64
C ILE A 62 5.72 8.08 2.13
N ILE A 63 5.23 9.03 2.90
CA ILE A 63 4.94 8.83 4.32
C ILE A 63 3.43 8.78 4.46
N ILE A 64 2.92 7.64 4.90
CA ILE A 64 1.48 7.42 5.03
C ILE A 64 1.03 8.03 6.35
N LYS A 65 0.06 8.94 6.26
CA LYS A 65 -0.52 9.61 7.43
C LYS A 65 -1.79 8.92 7.89
N ASP A 66 -2.58 8.40 6.96
CA ASP A 66 -3.83 7.72 7.27
C ASP A 66 -4.15 6.72 6.17
N ALA A 67 -4.35 5.48 6.55
CA ALA A 67 -4.66 4.41 5.62
C ALA A 67 -5.27 3.23 6.34
N TRP A 68 -5.98 2.39 5.60
CA TRP A 68 -6.56 1.16 6.14
C TRP A 68 -6.58 0.07 5.08
N LEU A 69 -6.75 -1.15 5.54
CA LEU A 69 -6.91 -2.32 4.68
C LEU A 69 -8.38 -2.44 4.29
N ASP A 70 -8.62 -2.67 3.01
CA ASP A 70 -9.96 -2.91 2.49
C ASP A 70 -9.91 -4.05 1.47
N PHE A 71 -11.05 -4.48 0.97
CA PHE A 71 -11.08 -5.56 0.00
C PHE A 71 -12.32 -5.45 -0.89
N TYR A 72 -12.26 -6.12 -2.03
CA TYR A 72 -13.40 -6.29 -2.91
C TYR A 72 -13.37 -7.70 -3.49
N GLN A 73 -14.52 -8.19 -3.96
CA GLN A 73 -14.57 -9.46 -4.68
C GLN A 73 -14.38 -9.21 -6.17
N ASN A 74 -13.49 -10.02 -6.78
CA ASN A 74 -13.29 -9.97 -8.21
C ASN A 74 -14.33 -10.83 -8.93
N LYS A 75 -14.22 -10.94 -10.26
CA LYS A 75 -15.17 -11.69 -11.11
C LYS A 75 -15.20 -13.17 -10.76
N ASP A 76 -14.12 -13.71 -10.21
CA ASP A 76 -14.03 -15.11 -9.83
C ASP A 76 -14.54 -15.37 -8.40
N GLY A 77 -15.08 -14.35 -7.75
CA GLY A 77 -15.58 -14.46 -6.37
C GLY A 77 -14.49 -14.48 -5.30
N LYS A 78 -13.26 -14.14 -5.68
CA LYS A 78 -12.14 -14.10 -4.72
C LYS A 78 -12.00 -12.70 -4.13
N ASP A 79 -11.66 -12.65 -2.86
CA ASP A 79 -11.38 -11.41 -2.17
C ASP A 79 -10.02 -10.87 -2.58
N VAL A 80 -9.99 -9.62 -3.00
CA VAL A 80 -8.76 -8.92 -3.36
C VAL A 80 -8.54 -7.81 -2.35
N PHE A 81 -7.45 -7.90 -1.60
CA PHE A 81 -7.13 -6.93 -0.57
C PHE A 81 -6.27 -5.81 -1.16
N TYR A 82 -6.48 -4.62 -0.63
CA TYR A 82 -5.68 -3.45 -1.00
C TYR A 82 -5.57 -2.49 0.19
N ILE A 83 -4.55 -1.66 0.16
CA ILE A 83 -4.37 -0.60 1.13
C ILE A 83 -5.00 0.66 0.54
N PHE A 84 -5.96 1.24 1.24
CA PHE A 84 -6.58 2.51 0.85
C PHE A 84 -5.88 3.63 1.59
N ILE A 85 -5.23 4.53 0.85
CA ILE A 85 -4.48 5.64 1.41
C ILE A 85 -5.34 6.89 1.34
N ASN A 86 -5.74 7.37 2.51
CA ASN A 86 -6.55 8.56 2.66
C ASN A 86 -5.70 9.83 2.68
N ASP A 87 -4.53 9.76 3.29
CA ASP A 87 -3.64 10.91 3.45
C ASP A 87 -2.18 10.45 3.46
N PHE A 88 -1.33 11.21 2.79
CA PHE A 88 0.09 10.90 2.73
C PHE A 88 0.88 12.13 2.31
N ASP A 89 2.20 12.10 2.58
CA ASP A 89 3.15 13.09 2.09
C ASP A 89 4.18 12.40 1.20
N LYS A 90 4.59 13.07 0.13
CA LYS A 90 5.69 12.60 -0.71
C LYS A 90 7.03 12.93 -0.06
N VAL A 91 7.93 11.98 -0.08
CA VAL A 91 9.30 12.19 0.37
C VAL A 91 10.09 12.72 -0.81
N LYS A 92 10.77 13.81 -0.58
CA LYS A 92 11.60 14.43 -1.61
C LYS A 92 12.97 13.77 -1.69
#